data_2822f8101c5a906e5802258f1409d477
#
_entry.id   2822f8101c5a906e5802258f1409d477
#
_cell.length_a   1.000
_cell.length_b   1.000
_cell.length_c   1.000
_cell.angle_alpha   90.00
_cell.angle_beta   90.00
_cell.angle_gamma   90.00
#
_symmetry.space_group_name_H-M   'P 1'
#
loop_
_entity.id
_entity.type
_entity.pdbx_description
1 polymer ?
#
loop_
_entity_poly.entity_id
_entity_poly.type
_entity_poly.pdbx_seq_one_letter_code
_entity_poly.pdbx_strand_id
1 'polypeptide(L)'
;MAEQPTPEVSNADVERIVRRDFPVADVDRILTLAAQVDVRERQRVVLACLKLAAGNVEKLIGHFAEAARDYRDVLVEAEYPLATKRWFRMDRLSEEERQRIYDADWAQYQAWFRR
;
A
#
# COMPACT_ATOMS: atom_id res chain seq x y z
N MET A 1 -8.69 13.67 18.35
CA MET A 1 -7.76 12.53 18.11
C MET A 1 -7.21 12.61 16.71
N ALA A 2 -5.93 12.28 16.54
CA ALA A 2 -5.34 12.19 15.21
C ALA A 2 -5.97 11.01 14.43
N GLU A 3 -6.31 11.23 13.19
CA GLU A 3 -6.99 10.26 12.35
C GLU A 3 -6.11 9.84 11.18
N GLN A 4 -6.10 8.52 10.92
CA GLN A 4 -5.45 7.94 9.76
C GLN A 4 -6.51 7.70 8.68
N PRO A 5 -6.44 8.41 7.54
CA PRO A 5 -7.35 8.13 6.43
C PRO A 5 -7.13 6.73 5.88
N THR A 6 -8.20 6.10 5.43
CA THR A 6 -8.16 4.77 4.84
C THR A 6 -8.49 4.86 3.36
N PRO A 7 -7.63 4.36 2.46
CA PRO A 7 -7.93 4.41 1.04
C PRO A 7 -9.06 3.44 0.66
N GLU A 8 -9.91 3.90 -0.25
CA GLU A 8 -10.91 3.06 -0.91
C GLU A 8 -10.34 2.61 -2.25
N VAL A 9 -10.31 1.30 -2.48
CA VAL A 9 -9.67 0.71 -3.65
C VAL A 9 -10.62 -0.24 -4.36
N SER A 10 -10.80 -0.04 -5.66
CA SER A 10 -11.59 -0.92 -6.52
C SER A 10 -10.70 -1.84 -7.34
N ASN A 11 -11.30 -2.87 -7.96
CA ASN A 11 -10.60 -3.72 -8.93
C ASN A 11 -10.07 -2.90 -10.12
N ALA A 12 -10.83 -1.90 -10.55
CA ALA A 12 -10.41 -1.02 -11.64
C ALA A 12 -9.15 -0.22 -11.27
N ASP A 13 -9.04 0.21 -10.02
CA ASP A 13 -7.85 0.90 -9.52
C ASP A 13 -6.63 -0.02 -9.58
N VAL A 14 -6.78 -1.25 -9.12
CA VAL A 14 -5.70 -2.24 -9.16
C VAL A 14 -5.22 -2.46 -10.60
N GLU A 15 -6.14 -2.69 -11.52
CA GLU A 15 -5.82 -2.90 -12.93
C GLU A 15 -5.09 -1.68 -13.52
N ARG A 16 -5.56 -0.49 -13.23
CA ARG A 16 -4.94 0.76 -13.71
C ARG A 16 -3.48 0.87 -13.24
N ILE A 17 -3.22 0.60 -11.97
CA ILE A 17 -1.86 0.68 -11.42
C ILE A 17 -0.96 -0.42 -12.01
N VAL A 18 -1.46 -1.64 -12.16
CA VAL A 18 -0.70 -2.72 -12.79
C VAL A 18 -0.28 -2.32 -14.20
N ARG A 19 -1.20 -1.80 -15.00
CA ARG A 19 -0.91 -1.37 -16.37
C ARG A 19 0.04 -0.17 -16.43
N ARG A 20 -0.03 0.71 -15.44
CA ARG A 20 0.85 1.88 -15.35
C ARG A 20 2.30 1.51 -15.01
N ASP A 21 2.48 0.63 -14.03
CA ASP A 21 3.79 0.43 -13.38
C ASP A 21 4.54 -0.82 -13.87
N PHE A 22 3.87 -1.77 -14.54
CA PHE A 22 4.47 -3.05 -14.94
C PHE A 22 4.46 -3.23 -16.46
N PRO A 23 5.40 -4.04 -16.99
CA PRO A 23 5.41 -4.32 -18.43
C PRO A 23 4.11 -4.99 -18.89
N VAL A 24 3.66 -4.64 -20.10
CA VAL A 24 2.42 -5.19 -20.68
C VAL A 24 2.42 -6.73 -20.65
N ALA A 25 3.56 -7.35 -20.91
CA ALA A 25 3.68 -8.81 -20.93
C ALA A 25 3.39 -9.46 -19.56
N ASP A 26 3.50 -8.71 -18.47
CA ASP A 26 3.31 -9.23 -17.11
C ASP A 26 1.92 -8.94 -16.53
N VAL A 27 1.12 -8.10 -17.21
CA VAL A 27 -0.16 -7.61 -16.66
C VAL A 27 -1.11 -8.76 -16.32
N ASP A 28 -1.36 -9.68 -17.24
CA ASP A 28 -2.31 -10.78 -17.03
C ASP A 28 -1.85 -11.69 -15.89
N ARG A 29 -0.57 -12.00 -15.83
CA ARG A 29 0.02 -12.80 -14.76
C ARG A 29 -0.17 -12.12 -13.40
N ILE A 30 0.11 -10.82 -13.31
CA ILE A 30 -0.02 -10.05 -12.08
C ILE A 30 -1.47 -10.00 -11.62
N LEU A 31 -2.42 -9.73 -12.53
CA LEU A 31 -3.84 -9.70 -12.20
C LEU A 31 -4.34 -11.06 -11.71
N THR A 32 -3.86 -12.14 -12.30
CA THR A 32 -4.19 -13.50 -11.87
C THR A 32 -3.67 -13.76 -10.45
N LEU A 33 -2.42 -13.40 -10.17
CA LEU A 33 -1.82 -13.54 -8.84
C LEU A 33 -2.54 -12.68 -7.80
N ALA A 34 -2.89 -11.44 -8.16
CA ALA A 34 -3.62 -10.53 -7.29
C ALA A 34 -5.00 -11.08 -6.90
N ALA A 35 -5.69 -11.73 -7.83
CA ALA A 35 -7.00 -12.33 -7.57
C ALA A 35 -6.92 -13.51 -6.58
N GLN A 36 -5.74 -14.10 -6.42
CA GLN A 36 -5.51 -15.24 -5.52
C GLN A 36 -5.11 -14.82 -4.11
N VAL A 37 -4.86 -13.53 -3.88
CA VAL A 37 -4.53 -13.03 -2.54
C VAL A 37 -5.76 -13.16 -1.64
N ASP A 38 -5.70 -14.03 -0.65
CA ASP A 38 -6.82 -14.35 0.23
C ASP A 38 -6.64 -13.65 1.58
N VAL A 39 -6.98 -12.37 1.62
CA VAL A 39 -6.92 -11.54 2.83
C VAL A 39 -8.10 -10.59 2.86
N ARG A 40 -8.38 -10.02 4.04
CA ARG A 40 -9.37 -8.95 4.19
C ARG A 40 -8.93 -7.75 3.37
N GLU A 41 -9.90 -7.03 2.80
CA GLU A 41 -9.65 -5.84 1.98
C GLU A 41 -8.62 -6.12 0.89
N ARG A 42 -8.80 -7.21 0.17
CA ARG A 42 -7.85 -7.70 -0.84
C ARG A 42 -7.36 -6.60 -1.78
N GLN A 43 -8.26 -5.79 -2.32
CA GLN A 43 -7.88 -4.75 -3.29
C GLN A 43 -6.93 -3.72 -2.67
N ARG A 44 -7.20 -3.31 -1.44
CA ARG A 44 -6.35 -2.38 -0.70
C ARG A 44 -4.97 -2.98 -0.42
N VAL A 45 -4.94 -4.24 0.00
CA VAL A 45 -3.69 -4.96 0.27
C VAL A 45 -2.88 -5.17 -1.01
N VAL A 46 -3.54 -5.56 -2.09
CA VAL A 46 -2.89 -5.71 -3.40
C VAL A 46 -2.29 -4.38 -3.85
N LEU A 47 -3.03 -3.28 -3.71
CA LEU A 47 -2.53 -1.96 -4.09
C LEU A 47 -1.31 -1.56 -3.25
N ALA A 48 -1.32 -1.87 -1.96
CA ALA A 48 -0.15 -1.66 -1.10
C ALA A 48 1.08 -2.44 -1.59
N CYS A 49 0.89 -3.71 -1.96
CA CYS A 49 1.96 -4.53 -2.53
C CYS A 49 2.50 -3.93 -3.84
N LEU A 50 1.62 -3.43 -4.71
CA LEU A 50 2.01 -2.79 -5.97
C LEU A 50 2.87 -1.55 -5.71
N LYS A 51 2.48 -0.74 -4.73
CA LYS A 51 3.25 0.46 -4.35
C LYS A 51 4.65 0.09 -3.87
N LEU A 52 4.77 -0.89 -2.99
CA LEU A 52 6.05 -1.33 -2.44
C LEU A 52 6.95 -1.98 -3.48
N ALA A 53 6.36 -2.69 -4.45
CA ALA A 53 7.11 -3.37 -5.51
C ALA A 53 7.75 -2.40 -6.51
N ALA A 54 7.18 -1.21 -6.69
CA ALA A 54 7.70 -0.16 -7.56
C ALA A 54 8.04 -0.66 -8.98
N GLY A 55 7.14 -1.45 -9.57
CA GLY A 55 7.30 -1.97 -10.94
C GLY A 55 8.13 -3.26 -11.06
N ASN A 56 8.59 -3.83 -9.96
CA ASN A 56 9.39 -5.05 -9.96
C ASN A 56 8.51 -6.27 -9.62
N VAL A 57 8.36 -7.19 -10.58
CA VAL A 57 7.49 -8.37 -10.43
C VAL A 57 7.96 -9.30 -9.31
N GLU A 58 9.26 -9.52 -9.18
CA GLU A 58 9.80 -10.41 -8.14
C GLU A 58 9.53 -9.86 -6.74
N LYS A 59 9.72 -8.54 -6.57
CA LYS A 59 9.37 -7.86 -5.31
C LYS A 59 7.89 -7.97 -5.03
N LEU A 60 7.05 -7.83 -6.05
CA LEU A 60 5.60 -7.95 -5.91
C LEU A 60 5.21 -9.34 -5.39
N ILE A 61 5.76 -10.39 -5.95
CA ILE A 61 5.51 -11.76 -5.51
C ILE A 61 5.93 -11.92 -4.04
N GLY A 62 7.08 -11.36 -3.65
CA GLY A 62 7.55 -11.35 -2.28
C GLY A 62 6.58 -10.64 -1.33
N HIS A 63 6.04 -9.49 -1.75
CA HIS A 63 5.06 -8.75 -0.94
C HIS A 63 3.72 -9.47 -0.85
N PHE A 64 3.29 -10.17 -1.89
CA PHE A 64 2.10 -11.03 -1.80
C PHE A 64 2.29 -12.15 -0.78
N ALA A 65 3.47 -12.78 -0.76
CA ALA A 65 3.79 -13.81 0.23
C ALA A 65 3.83 -13.23 1.66
N GLU A 66 4.38 -12.04 1.83
CA GLU A 66 4.40 -11.31 3.09
C GLU A 66 2.98 -10.98 3.57
N ALA A 67 2.11 -10.52 2.66
CA ALA A 67 0.72 -10.22 2.97
C ALA A 67 -0.06 -11.47 3.41
N ALA A 68 0.27 -12.64 2.88
CA ALA A 68 -0.35 -13.89 3.28
C ALA A 68 0.00 -14.26 4.74
N ARG A 69 1.17 -13.83 5.22
CA ARG A 69 1.59 -14.04 6.61
C ARG A 69 1.00 -12.98 7.54
N ASP A 70 1.13 -11.71 7.18
CA ASP A 70 0.50 -10.61 7.92
C ASP A 70 0.30 -9.41 6.98
N TYR A 71 -0.93 -9.28 6.47
CA TYR A 71 -1.29 -8.20 5.54
C TYR A 71 -1.15 -6.81 6.17
N ARG A 72 -1.22 -6.72 7.50
CA ARG A 72 -1.12 -5.43 8.21
C ARG A 72 0.25 -4.80 8.06
N ASP A 73 1.31 -5.60 8.06
CA ASP A 73 2.68 -5.11 7.87
C ASP A 73 2.84 -4.45 6.49
N VAL A 74 2.27 -5.06 5.46
CA VAL A 74 2.29 -4.51 4.10
C VAL A 74 1.53 -3.18 4.03
N LEU A 75 0.35 -3.11 4.65
CA LEU A 75 -0.45 -1.89 4.68
C LEU A 75 0.29 -0.75 5.37
N VAL A 76 0.89 -1.03 6.52
CA VAL A 76 1.62 -0.03 7.30
C VAL A 76 2.80 0.53 6.51
N GLU A 77 3.60 -0.31 5.87
CA GLU A 77 4.73 0.14 5.06
C GLU A 77 4.31 0.99 3.87
N ALA A 78 3.25 0.60 3.18
CA ALA A 78 2.79 1.29 1.97
C ALA A 78 2.05 2.58 2.26
N GLU A 79 1.16 2.55 3.25
CA GLU A 79 0.25 3.67 3.55
C GLU A 79 0.81 4.64 4.58
N TYR A 80 1.62 4.16 5.51
CA TYR A 80 2.11 4.96 6.64
C TYR A 80 3.64 4.86 6.82
N PRO A 81 4.44 5.10 5.75
CA PRO A 81 5.89 4.95 5.86
C PRO A 81 6.54 5.90 6.88
N LEU A 82 6.06 7.14 7.00
CA LEU A 82 6.62 8.09 7.97
C LEU A 82 6.26 7.72 9.41
N ALA A 83 4.99 7.37 9.65
CA ALA A 83 4.55 6.94 10.98
C ALA A 83 5.29 5.66 11.41
N THR A 84 5.52 4.73 10.48
CA THR A 84 6.25 3.49 10.74
C THR A 84 7.67 3.76 11.18
N LYS A 85 8.38 4.67 10.51
CA LYS A 85 9.75 5.05 10.88
C LYS A 85 9.84 5.69 12.25
N ARG A 86 8.76 6.31 12.72
CA ARG A 86 8.69 7.05 13.99
C ARG A 86 7.86 6.33 15.04
N TRP A 87 7.57 5.06 14.84
CA TRP A 87 6.67 4.28 15.68
C TRP A 87 6.96 4.44 17.19
N PHE A 88 8.23 4.34 17.59
CA PHE A 88 8.63 4.45 19.00
C PHE A 88 8.42 5.84 19.60
N ARG A 89 8.17 6.85 18.77
CA ARG A 89 8.02 8.23 19.21
C ARG A 89 6.60 8.76 19.07
N MET A 90 5.71 8.02 18.39
CA MET A 90 4.37 8.52 18.06
C MET A 90 3.54 8.85 19.30
N ASP A 91 3.67 8.05 20.35
CA ASP A 91 2.97 8.28 21.61
C ASP A 91 3.48 9.49 22.41
N ARG A 92 4.69 9.95 22.11
CA ARG A 92 5.31 11.12 22.74
C ARG A 92 5.01 12.42 22.02
N LEU A 93 4.43 12.34 20.83
CA LEU A 93 4.10 13.50 20.02
C LEU A 93 2.73 14.06 20.43
N SER A 94 2.52 15.36 20.21
CA SER A 94 1.21 15.96 20.35
C SER A 94 0.25 15.43 19.29
N GLU A 95 -1.06 15.62 19.49
CA GLU A 95 -2.05 15.27 18.48
C GLU A 95 -1.80 16.00 17.16
N GLU A 96 -1.41 17.27 17.23
CA GLU A 96 -1.09 18.06 16.04
C GLU A 96 0.09 17.49 15.26
N GLU A 97 1.15 17.09 15.95
CA GLU A 97 2.34 16.50 15.34
C GLU A 97 2.01 15.14 14.70
N ARG A 98 1.25 14.30 15.40
CA ARG A 98 0.77 13.02 14.85
C ARG A 98 -0.07 13.23 13.60
N GLN A 99 -0.98 14.21 13.64
CA GLN A 99 -1.85 14.51 12.50
C GLN A 99 -1.04 14.95 11.29
N ARG A 100 0.00 15.77 11.48
CA ARG A 100 0.90 16.17 10.38
C ARG A 100 1.59 14.97 9.74
N ILE A 101 2.01 14.00 10.54
CA ILE A 101 2.65 12.78 10.03
C ILE A 101 1.63 11.96 9.22
N TYR A 102 0.43 11.75 9.73
CA TYR A 102 -0.62 11.02 9.03
C TYR A 102 -1.04 11.73 7.74
N ASP A 103 -1.15 13.06 7.77
CA ASP A 103 -1.49 13.84 6.58
C ASP A 103 -0.39 13.75 5.52
N ALA A 104 0.87 13.76 5.94
CA ALA A 104 2.01 13.60 5.02
C ALA A 104 2.03 12.20 4.40
N ASP A 105 1.76 11.16 5.19
CA ASP A 105 1.65 9.79 4.69
C ASP A 105 0.51 9.66 3.69
N TRP A 106 -0.64 10.23 3.99
CA TRP A 106 -1.79 10.24 3.09
C TRP A 106 -1.46 10.96 1.78
N ALA A 107 -0.83 12.13 1.88
CA ALA A 107 -0.45 12.92 0.70
C ALA A 107 0.52 12.15 -0.22
N GLN A 108 1.52 11.45 0.33
CA GLN A 108 2.45 10.67 -0.50
C GLN A 108 1.75 9.49 -1.17
N TYR A 109 0.84 8.82 -0.46
CA TYR A 109 0.07 7.72 -1.03
C TYR A 109 -0.81 8.22 -2.18
N GLN A 110 -1.55 9.31 -1.97
CA GLN A 110 -2.42 9.90 -3.00
C GLN A 110 -1.63 10.39 -4.21
N ALA A 111 -0.46 10.98 -3.99
CA ALA A 111 0.41 11.43 -5.08
C ALA A 111 0.88 10.24 -5.94
N TRP A 112 1.26 9.13 -5.30
CA TRP A 112 1.61 7.91 -6.01
C TRP A 112 0.41 7.33 -6.76
N PHE A 113 -0.72 7.23 -6.09
CA PHE A 113 -1.94 6.64 -6.65
C PHE A 113 -2.44 7.38 -7.89
N ARG A 114 -2.33 8.70 -7.88
CA ARG A 114 -2.88 9.56 -8.96
C ARG A 114 -1.93 9.81 -10.13
N ARG A 115 -0.72 9.37 -10.06
CA ARG A 115 0.25 9.54 -11.15
C ARG A 115 -0.24 9.00 -12.49
#